data_fc69f10dcb95b73149975b2c03e95512
#
_entry.id   fc69f10dcb95b73149975b2c03e95512
#
_cell.length_a   1.000
_cell.length_b   1.000
_cell.length_c   1.000
_cell.angle_alpha   90.00
_cell.angle_beta   90.00
_cell.angle_gamma   90.00
#
_symmetry.space_group_name_H-M   'P 1'
#
loop_
_entity.id
_entity.type
_entity.pdbx_description
1 polymer ?
#
loop_
_entity_poly.entity_id
_entity_poly.type
_entity_poly.pdbx_seq_one_letter_code
_entity_poly.pdbx_strand_id
1 'polypeptide(L)'
;MKGISEAKADKLLFEASKYVPMGFTTATEFHQRRSELISITTGSKQLDTLLGGGVETGSITEIFGEFRTGKSQLCHTLAVTCQLPIDMGGGEGKCLYIDTEGTFRPQRLLSIGTRYGLDGPVALDNVAYARAYNADHQYTLLLQAASMMAESRFSLLIVDSIMALYRTDFSGRGELSARQTHVAKYMRMLQRLADEFGIAVVITNQVVAQVDGAASMFNADPKKPIGGNIIAHSSTTRLSLRKGRGPQRICKIYDSPCLPESEAIFAIYEDGIGDPEETE
;
A
#
# COMPACT_ATOMS: atom_id res chain seq x y z
N MET A 1 13.13 -25.52 15.17
CA MET A 1 14.38 -25.28 14.39
C MET A 1 15.34 -26.41 14.63
N LYS A 2 15.87 -27.08 13.60
CA LYS A 2 16.90 -28.12 13.79
C LYS A 2 18.17 -27.45 14.36
N GLY A 3 18.69 -27.99 15.48
CA GLY A 3 19.96 -27.55 16.11
C GLY A 3 19.85 -26.48 17.19
N ILE A 4 18.65 -26.06 17.60
CA ILE A 4 18.45 -25.15 18.73
C ILE A 4 17.78 -25.93 19.86
N SER A 5 18.43 -26.02 21.03
CA SER A 5 17.81 -26.59 22.23
C SER A 5 16.78 -25.62 22.80
N GLU A 6 15.79 -26.12 23.55
CA GLU A 6 14.74 -25.34 24.20
C GLU A 6 15.31 -24.20 25.05
N ALA A 7 16.28 -24.49 25.90
CA ALA A 7 16.97 -23.49 26.71
C ALA A 7 17.67 -22.39 25.89
N LYS A 8 18.18 -22.72 24.69
CA LYS A 8 18.77 -21.71 23.79
C LYS A 8 17.70 -20.89 23.11
N ALA A 9 16.55 -21.49 22.77
CA ALA A 9 15.39 -20.77 22.22
C ALA A 9 14.83 -19.78 23.25
N ASP A 10 14.64 -20.19 24.51
CA ASP A 10 14.17 -19.32 25.59
C ASP A 10 15.12 -18.16 25.86
N LYS A 11 16.42 -18.41 25.84
CA LYS A 11 17.41 -17.34 25.99
C LYS A 11 17.36 -16.32 24.82
N LEU A 12 17.21 -16.80 23.60
CA LEU A 12 17.06 -15.94 22.42
C LEU A 12 15.76 -15.10 22.49
N LEU A 13 14.65 -15.72 22.90
CA LEU A 13 13.37 -15.03 23.10
C LEU A 13 13.48 -13.97 24.20
N PHE A 14 14.12 -14.29 25.30
CA PHE A 14 14.36 -13.35 26.40
C PHE A 14 15.22 -12.16 25.95
N GLU A 15 16.31 -12.38 25.22
CA GLU A 15 17.12 -11.28 24.69
C GLU A 15 16.34 -10.44 23.65
N ALA A 16 15.58 -11.09 22.76
CA ALA A 16 14.77 -10.39 21.76
C ALA A 16 13.67 -9.54 22.42
N SER A 17 13.08 -10.00 23.53
CA SER A 17 12.02 -9.25 24.24
C SER A 17 12.48 -7.92 24.84
N LYS A 18 13.80 -7.74 25.01
CA LYS A 18 14.39 -6.46 25.46
C LYS A 18 14.33 -5.37 24.39
N TYR A 19 14.29 -5.78 23.11
CA TYR A 19 14.25 -4.87 21.97
C TYR A 19 12.81 -4.59 21.49
N VAL A 20 11.89 -5.52 21.76
CA VAL A 20 10.47 -5.38 21.38
C VAL A 20 9.63 -5.42 22.65
N PRO A 21 9.18 -4.26 23.17
CA PRO A 21 8.34 -4.23 24.36
C PRO A 21 6.98 -4.89 24.07
N MET A 22 6.74 -6.05 24.74
CA MET A 22 5.51 -6.83 24.58
C MET A 22 4.48 -6.55 25.68
N GLY A 23 4.74 -5.56 26.55
CA GLY A 23 3.86 -5.13 27.63
C GLY A 23 3.07 -3.88 27.31
N PHE A 24 2.34 -3.39 28.32
CA PHE A 24 1.65 -2.11 28.23
C PHE A 24 2.66 -0.96 28.15
N THR A 25 2.34 0.04 27.37
CA THR A 25 3.04 1.33 27.29
C THR A 25 2.04 2.46 27.50
N THR A 26 2.50 3.66 27.83
CA THR A 26 1.62 4.82 27.97
C THR A 26 1.23 5.37 26.59
N ALA A 27 0.08 6.05 26.52
CA ALA A 27 -0.31 6.76 25.30
C ALA A 27 0.72 7.83 24.90
N THR A 28 1.41 8.44 25.86
CA THR A 28 2.48 9.40 25.61
C THR A 28 3.67 8.77 24.89
N GLU A 29 4.15 7.63 25.39
CA GLU A 29 5.25 6.89 24.74
C GLU A 29 4.85 6.39 23.35
N PHE A 30 3.60 5.92 23.20
CA PHE A 30 3.09 5.49 21.91
C PHE A 30 2.98 6.66 20.92
N HIS A 31 2.51 7.83 21.38
CA HIS A 31 2.45 9.06 20.58
C HIS A 31 3.84 9.50 20.11
N GLN A 32 4.84 9.43 20.98
CA GLN A 32 6.23 9.74 20.62
C GLN A 32 6.74 8.80 19.53
N ARG A 33 6.50 7.48 19.62
CA ARG A 33 6.87 6.53 18.55
C ARG A 33 6.14 6.83 17.23
N ARG A 34 4.88 7.23 17.31
CA ARG A 34 4.13 7.61 16.09
C ARG A 34 4.65 8.89 15.45
N SER A 35 5.24 9.80 16.20
CA SER A 35 5.87 11.02 15.63
C SER A 35 7.15 10.73 14.83
N GLU A 36 7.72 9.53 14.97
CA GLU A 36 8.87 9.05 14.20
C GLU A 36 8.47 8.38 12.87
N LEU A 37 7.17 8.15 12.64
CA LEU A 37 6.69 7.58 11.39
C LEU A 37 6.89 8.56 10.24
N ILE A 38 7.29 8.01 9.10
CA ILE A 38 7.52 8.78 7.87
C ILE A 38 6.24 8.75 7.04
N SER A 39 5.92 9.87 6.41
CA SER A 39 4.86 9.97 5.41
C SER A 39 5.47 10.21 4.04
N ILE A 40 5.16 9.33 3.08
CA ILE A 40 5.66 9.40 1.71
C ILE A 40 4.72 10.28 0.88
N THR A 41 5.24 11.34 0.26
CA THR A 41 4.45 12.23 -0.59
C THR A 41 3.86 11.49 -1.78
N THR A 42 2.62 11.81 -2.09
CA THR A 42 1.91 11.32 -3.28
C THR A 42 2.28 12.09 -4.55
N GLY A 43 2.97 13.22 -4.40
CA GLY A 43 3.27 14.17 -5.48
C GLY A 43 2.21 15.26 -5.68
N SER A 44 1.08 15.19 -4.97
CA SER A 44 0.04 16.23 -4.91
C SER A 44 -0.08 16.77 -3.50
N LYS A 45 0.07 18.07 -3.32
CA LYS A 45 -0.06 18.74 -2.01
C LYS A 45 -1.46 18.62 -1.44
N GLN A 46 -2.48 18.67 -2.31
CA GLN A 46 -3.87 18.50 -1.90
C GLN A 46 -4.11 17.09 -1.34
N LEU A 47 -3.56 16.07 -2.02
CA LEU A 47 -3.69 14.68 -1.59
C LEU A 47 -2.86 14.41 -0.33
N ASP A 48 -1.66 14.98 -0.22
CA ASP A 48 -0.84 14.87 0.99
C ASP A 48 -1.52 15.55 2.19
N THR A 49 -2.14 16.72 1.99
CA THR A 49 -2.93 17.39 3.03
C THR A 49 -4.12 16.53 3.48
N LEU A 50 -4.83 15.90 2.53
CA LEU A 50 -5.91 14.96 2.83
C LEU A 50 -5.44 13.80 3.72
N LEU A 51 -4.21 13.30 3.46
CA LEU A 51 -3.60 12.17 4.17
C LEU A 51 -2.84 12.57 5.45
N GLY A 52 -2.81 13.84 5.78
CA GLY A 52 -2.05 14.33 6.95
C GLY A 52 -0.54 14.32 6.77
N GLY A 53 -0.05 14.38 5.51
CA GLY A 53 1.37 14.43 5.15
C GLY A 53 1.78 13.48 4.04
N GLY A 54 0.95 12.52 3.68
CA GLY A 54 1.21 11.51 2.66
C GLY A 54 0.88 10.09 3.11
N VAL A 55 1.45 9.09 2.46
CA VAL A 55 1.24 7.68 2.79
C VAL A 55 2.12 7.29 3.97
N GLU A 56 1.50 6.95 5.09
CA GLU A 56 2.17 6.65 6.37
C GLU A 56 2.90 5.30 6.32
N THR A 57 4.13 5.22 6.84
CA THR A 57 4.86 3.98 7.07
C THR A 57 4.30 3.20 8.28
N GLY A 58 4.64 1.92 8.41
CA GLY A 58 4.16 1.06 9.50
C GLY A 58 2.67 0.67 9.38
N SER A 59 2.03 0.93 8.23
CA SER A 59 0.62 0.65 8.03
C SER A 59 0.29 0.24 6.60
N ILE A 60 -0.92 -0.30 6.38
CA ILE A 60 -1.44 -0.65 5.06
C ILE A 60 -2.43 0.42 4.60
N THR A 61 -2.14 1.03 3.45
CA THR A 61 -3.06 1.92 2.73
C THR A 61 -3.68 1.17 1.55
N GLU A 62 -5.00 0.99 1.56
CA GLU A 62 -5.76 0.44 0.43
C GLU A 62 -6.25 1.57 -0.48
N ILE A 63 -5.96 1.45 -1.78
CA ILE A 63 -6.45 2.36 -2.82
C ILE A 63 -7.38 1.58 -3.72
N PHE A 64 -8.68 1.89 -3.71
CA PHE A 64 -9.63 1.19 -4.55
C PHE A 64 -10.45 2.15 -5.45
N GLY A 65 -11.01 1.61 -6.50
CA GLY A 65 -11.82 2.35 -7.46
C GLY A 65 -11.94 1.61 -8.78
N GLU A 66 -12.74 2.17 -9.66
CA GLU A 66 -12.96 1.61 -11.00
C GLU A 66 -11.69 1.60 -11.85
N PHE A 67 -11.81 0.96 -13.01
CA PHE A 67 -10.77 1.02 -14.03
C PHE A 67 -10.53 2.48 -14.47
N ARG A 68 -9.25 2.84 -14.72
CA ARG A 68 -8.81 4.19 -15.11
C ARG A 68 -9.02 5.31 -14.06
N THR A 69 -9.14 4.99 -12.78
CA THR A 69 -9.21 6.00 -11.71
C THR A 69 -7.86 6.49 -11.22
N GLY A 70 -6.75 5.92 -11.72
CA GLY A 70 -5.40 6.40 -11.40
C GLY A 70 -4.63 5.58 -10.35
N LYS A 71 -5.16 4.42 -9.89
CA LYS A 71 -4.50 3.59 -8.87
C LYS A 71 -3.05 3.26 -9.20
N SER A 72 -2.78 2.64 -10.35
CA SER A 72 -1.42 2.29 -10.77
C SER A 72 -0.55 3.52 -11.05
N GLN A 73 -1.14 4.65 -11.50
CA GLN A 73 -0.42 5.91 -11.68
C GLN A 73 0.08 6.47 -10.34
N LEU A 74 -0.76 6.41 -9.31
CA LEU A 74 -0.35 6.78 -7.96
C LEU A 74 0.75 5.84 -7.43
N CYS A 75 0.61 4.53 -7.68
CA CYS A 75 1.65 3.54 -7.32
C CYS A 75 3.00 3.84 -8.00
N HIS A 76 3.01 4.20 -9.30
CA HIS A 76 4.27 4.55 -9.99
C HIS A 76 4.89 5.82 -9.40
N THR A 77 4.08 6.83 -9.04
CA THR A 77 4.59 8.04 -8.39
C THR A 77 5.18 7.72 -7.02
N LEU A 78 4.48 6.96 -6.19
CA LEU A 78 4.97 6.54 -4.88
C LEU A 78 6.26 5.70 -4.96
N ALA A 79 6.42 4.86 -5.99
CA ALA A 79 7.64 4.07 -6.19
C ALA A 79 8.88 4.95 -6.45
N VAL A 80 8.68 6.17 -6.93
CA VAL A 80 9.76 7.16 -7.11
C VAL A 80 9.89 8.05 -5.87
N THR A 81 8.77 8.60 -5.37
CA THR A 81 8.82 9.56 -4.25
C THR A 81 9.31 8.93 -2.95
N CYS A 82 9.11 7.62 -2.74
CA CYS A 82 9.65 6.92 -1.58
C CYS A 82 11.19 6.94 -1.50
N GLN A 83 11.88 7.19 -2.61
CA GLN A 83 13.34 7.27 -2.69
C GLN A 83 13.88 8.65 -2.30
N LEU A 84 13.03 9.67 -2.28
CA LEU A 84 13.43 11.04 -1.94
C LEU A 84 13.90 11.14 -0.50
N PRO A 85 14.72 12.17 -0.18
CA PRO A 85 15.04 12.53 1.21
C PRO A 85 13.78 12.80 2.04
N ILE A 86 13.88 12.61 3.35
CA ILE A 86 12.74 12.80 4.29
C ILE A 86 12.23 14.24 4.26
N ASP A 87 13.13 15.22 4.17
CA ASP A 87 12.78 16.65 4.09
C ASP A 87 12.05 17.03 2.79
N MET A 88 12.13 16.18 1.77
CA MET A 88 11.37 16.30 0.53
C MET A 88 10.09 15.44 0.52
N GLY A 89 9.71 14.87 1.65
CA GLY A 89 8.55 13.98 1.78
C GLY A 89 8.82 12.56 1.26
N GLY A 90 10.07 12.11 1.24
CA GLY A 90 10.44 10.76 0.87
C GLY A 90 10.64 9.83 2.05
N GLY A 91 11.04 8.59 1.77
CA GLY A 91 11.35 7.59 2.78
C GLY A 91 12.83 7.17 2.80
N GLU A 92 13.67 7.78 1.96
CA GLU A 92 15.10 7.42 1.79
C GLU A 92 15.32 5.91 1.60
N GLY A 93 14.41 5.23 0.91
CA GLY A 93 14.45 3.79 0.76
C GLY A 93 13.99 3.34 -0.62
N LYS A 94 14.27 2.07 -0.92
CA LYS A 94 13.85 1.40 -2.14
C LYS A 94 12.37 1.02 -2.10
N CYS A 95 11.81 0.72 -3.26
CA CYS A 95 10.46 0.21 -3.44
C CYS A 95 10.48 -1.26 -3.85
N LEU A 96 9.62 -2.08 -3.24
CA LEU A 96 9.23 -3.39 -3.75
C LEU A 96 7.89 -3.26 -4.48
N TYR A 97 7.81 -3.72 -5.73
CA TYR A 97 6.60 -3.63 -6.54
C TYR A 97 6.17 -5.02 -7.01
N ILE A 98 5.07 -5.53 -6.46
CA ILE A 98 4.44 -6.79 -6.88
C ILE A 98 3.29 -6.47 -7.83
N ASP A 99 3.44 -6.86 -9.09
CA ASP A 99 2.46 -6.65 -10.16
C ASP A 99 1.69 -7.94 -10.45
N THR A 100 0.37 -7.91 -10.34
CA THR A 100 -0.49 -9.07 -10.62
C THR A 100 -1.20 -8.98 -11.98
N GLU A 101 -1.25 -7.79 -12.58
CA GLU A 101 -2.00 -7.53 -13.82
C GLU A 101 -1.11 -7.21 -15.05
N GLY A 102 0.20 -7.00 -14.88
CA GLY A 102 1.13 -6.63 -15.95
C GLY A 102 1.04 -5.16 -16.35
N THR A 103 0.68 -4.31 -15.41
CA THR A 103 0.46 -2.88 -15.64
C THR A 103 1.65 -1.99 -15.29
N PHE A 104 2.69 -2.54 -14.70
CA PHE A 104 3.91 -1.80 -14.37
C PHE A 104 4.62 -1.28 -15.63
N ARG A 105 5.04 -0.02 -15.59
CA ARG A 105 5.70 0.68 -16.71
C ARG A 105 6.93 1.43 -16.23
N PRO A 106 8.15 0.88 -16.43
CA PRO A 106 9.40 1.54 -16.02
C PRO A 106 9.58 2.94 -16.63
N GLN A 107 9.07 3.15 -17.84
CA GLN A 107 9.13 4.46 -18.51
C GLN A 107 8.44 5.57 -17.70
N ARG A 108 7.38 5.20 -16.94
CA ARG A 108 6.70 6.16 -16.05
C ARG A 108 7.60 6.59 -14.90
N LEU A 109 8.41 5.67 -14.37
CA LEU A 109 9.34 5.98 -13.29
C LEU A 109 10.41 6.96 -13.76
N LEU A 110 10.89 6.82 -14.99
CA LEU A 110 11.86 7.75 -15.59
C LEU A 110 11.29 9.17 -15.68
N SER A 111 10.08 9.32 -16.24
CA SER A 111 9.42 10.64 -16.36
C SER A 111 9.21 11.28 -15.00
N ILE A 112 8.74 10.50 -14.01
CA ILE A 112 8.53 10.97 -12.65
C ILE A 112 9.87 11.31 -11.97
N GLY A 113 10.90 10.46 -12.12
CA GLY A 113 12.23 10.70 -11.58
C GLY A 113 12.85 12.00 -12.06
N THR A 114 12.68 12.33 -13.34
CA THR A 114 13.14 13.59 -13.92
C THR A 114 12.54 14.80 -13.22
N ARG A 115 11.25 14.78 -12.89
CA ARG A 115 10.57 15.85 -12.13
C ARG A 115 11.23 16.12 -10.78
N TYR A 116 11.72 15.09 -10.12
CA TYR A 116 12.36 15.19 -8.79
C TYR A 116 13.90 15.29 -8.86
N GLY A 117 14.47 15.39 -10.06
CA GLY A 117 15.92 15.49 -10.24
C GLY A 117 16.67 14.21 -9.90
N LEU A 118 16.00 13.05 -9.88
CA LEU A 118 16.65 11.75 -9.68
C LEU A 118 17.32 11.28 -10.96
N ASP A 119 18.47 10.64 -10.81
CA ASP A 119 19.13 9.93 -11.91
C ASP A 119 18.24 8.75 -12.36
N GLY A 120 17.89 8.70 -13.65
CA GLY A 120 16.93 7.74 -14.19
C GLY A 120 17.31 6.28 -13.95
N PRO A 121 18.53 5.82 -14.31
CA PRO A 121 19.03 4.48 -14.00
C PRO A 121 18.97 4.16 -12.50
N VAL A 122 19.41 5.06 -11.64
CA VAL A 122 19.38 4.87 -10.17
C VAL A 122 17.96 4.76 -9.66
N ALA A 123 17.04 5.60 -10.16
CA ALA A 123 15.62 5.54 -9.79
C ALA A 123 14.98 4.21 -10.18
N LEU A 124 15.37 3.62 -11.31
CA LEU A 124 14.91 2.29 -11.73
C LEU A 124 15.51 1.17 -10.86
N ASP A 125 16.81 1.21 -10.58
CA ASP A 125 17.53 0.20 -9.78
C ASP A 125 17.04 0.16 -8.32
N ASN A 126 16.44 1.23 -7.85
CA ASN A 126 15.81 1.32 -6.54
C ASN A 126 14.38 0.76 -6.49
N VAL A 127 13.84 0.25 -7.60
CA VAL A 127 12.53 -0.42 -7.64
C VAL A 127 12.70 -1.89 -7.97
N ALA A 128 12.63 -2.74 -6.96
CA ALA A 128 12.63 -4.19 -7.14
C ALA A 128 11.24 -4.64 -7.61
N TYR A 129 11.14 -5.08 -8.85
CA TYR A 129 9.90 -5.49 -9.51
C TYR A 129 9.75 -7.01 -9.55
N ALA A 130 8.56 -7.51 -9.26
CA ALA A 130 8.19 -8.90 -9.46
C ALA A 130 6.78 -9.03 -10.06
N ARG A 131 6.65 -9.92 -11.06
CA ARG A 131 5.35 -10.34 -11.59
C ARG A 131 4.85 -11.54 -10.79
N ALA A 132 3.65 -11.45 -10.21
CA ALA A 132 2.96 -12.59 -9.62
C ALA A 132 2.05 -13.26 -10.65
N TYR A 133 2.05 -14.60 -10.70
CA TYR A 133 1.29 -15.38 -11.68
C TYR A 133 0.10 -16.14 -11.08
N ASN A 134 0.13 -16.41 -9.78
CA ASN A 134 -0.95 -17.01 -9.01
C ASN A 134 -0.88 -16.58 -7.54
N ALA A 135 -1.89 -16.89 -6.75
CA ALA A 135 -2.00 -16.49 -5.36
C ALA A 135 -0.87 -17.05 -4.48
N ASP A 136 -0.45 -18.30 -4.70
CA ASP A 136 0.66 -18.89 -3.95
C ASP A 136 2.00 -18.23 -4.30
N HIS A 137 2.23 -17.93 -5.58
CA HIS A 137 3.41 -17.17 -5.99
C HIS A 137 3.40 -15.77 -5.41
N GLN A 138 2.24 -15.09 -5.41
CA GLN A 138 2.08 -13.79 -4.77
C GLN A 138 2.48 -13.84 -3.28
N TYR A 139 2.11 -14.89 -2.54
CA TYR A 139 2.53 -15.09 -1.16
C TYR A 139 4.04 -15.38 -1.02
N THR A 140 4.59 -16.21 -1.92
CA THR A 140 6.03 -16.53 -1.93
C THR A 140 6.89 -15.28 -2.13
N LEU A 141 6.44 -14.34 -2.97
CA LEU A 141 7.13 -13.05 -3.17
C LEU A 141 7.22 -12.22 -1.89
N LEU A 142 6.27 -12.32 -0.96
CA LEU A 142 6.40 -11.64 0.35
C LEU A 142 7.52 -12.22 1.21
N LEU A 143 7.75 -13.53 1.13
CA LEU A 143 8.86 -14.16 1.85
C LEU A 143 10.22 -13.71 1.28
N GLN A 144 10.31 -13.57 -0.05
CA GLN A 144 11.50 -13.03 -0.70
C GLN A 144 11.68 -11.54 -0.36
N ALA A 145 10.58 -10.76 -0.33
CA ALA A 145 10.59 -9.37 0.08
C ALA A 145 11.18 -9.20 1.50
N ALA A 146 10.78 -10.03 2.45
CA ALA A 146 11.33 -10.02 3.81
C ALA A 146 12.86 -10.22 3.82
N SER A 147 13.39 -11.15 3.00
CA SER A 147 14.83 -11.36 2.88
C SER A 147 15.55 -10.14 2.29
N MET A 148 14.99 -9.53 1.25
CA MET A 148 15.55 -8.33 0.62
C MET A 148 15.57 -7.13 1.58
N MET A 149 14.50 -6.96 2.37
CA MET A 149 14.39 -5.90 3.38
C MET A 149 15.40 -6.06 4.53
N ALA A 150 15.82 -7.29 4.82
CA ALA A 150 16.87 -7.56 5.81
C ALA A 150 18.27 -7.19 5.30
N GLU A 151 18.48 -7.15 3.98
CA GLU A 151 19.78 -6.86 3.36
C GLU A 151 19.95 -5.38 2.96
N SER A 152 18.84 -4.68 2.67
CA SER A 152 18.89 -3.28 2.25
C SER A 152 17.64 -2.52 2.69
N ARG A 153 17.77 -1.17 2.77
CA ARG A 153 16.69 -0.29 3.21
C ARG A 153 15.62 -0.18 2.13
N PHE A 154 14.41 -0.57 2.47
CA PHE A 154 13.19 -0.28 1.73
C PHE A 154 12.31 0.66 2.56
N SER A 155 11.48 1.45 1.90
CA SER A 155 10.51 2.34 2.54
C SER A 155 9.08 2.08 2.07
N LEU A 156 8.92 1.33 0.98
CA LEU A 156 7.63 1.09 0.36
C LEU A 156 7.52 -0.32 -0.24
N LEU A 157 6.38 -0.97 0.00
CA LEU A 157 5.94 -2.19 -0.69
C LEU A 157 4.59 -1.92 -1.38
N ILE A 158 4.51 -2.15 -2.67
CA ILE A 158 3.30 -2.00 -3.48
C ILE A 158 2.82 -3.37 -3.94
N VAL A 159 1.50 -3.62 -3.86
CA VAL A 159 0.83 -4.78 -4.48
C VAL A 159 -0.29 -4.27 -5.39
N ASP A 160 -0.07 -4.33 -6.70
CA ASP A 160 -1.02 -3.85 -7.71
C ASP A 160 -1.46 -5.01 -8.63
N SER A 161 -2.62 -5.65 -8.40
CA SER A 161 -3.62 -5.43 -7.37
C SER A 161 -3.68 -6.65 -6.42
N ILE A 162 -4.23 -6.41 -5.21
CA ILE A 162 -4.29 -7.42 -4.17
C ILE A 162 -5.17 -8.62 -4.53
N MET A 163 -6.29 -8.40 -5.23
CA MET A 163 -7.33 -9.40 -5.44
C MET A 163 -7.40 -10.00 -6.85
N ALA A 164 -6.61 -9.54 -7.82
CA ALA A 164 -6.73 -9.99 -9.20
C ALA A 164 -6.59 -11.50 -9.34
N LEU A 165 -5.53 -12.08 -8.77
CA LEU A 165 -5.25 -13.53 -8.84
C LEU A 165 -6.23 -14.38 -8.03
N TYR A 166 -6.72 -13.87 -6.91
CA TYR A 166 -7.72 -14.56 -6.09
C TYR A 166 -9.08 -14.73 -6.78
N ARG A 167 -9.36 -13.97 -7.82
CA ARG A 167 -10.59 -14.14 -8.62
C ARG A 167 -10.51 -15.27 -9.61
N THR A 168 -9.32 -15.60 -10.08
CA THR A 168 -9.05 -16.67 -11.04
C THR A 168 -8.74 -17.99 -10.37
N ASP A 169 -7.90 -17.97 -9.35
CA ASP A 169 -7.37 -19.18 -8.70
C ASP A 169 -8.40 -19.86 -7.79
N PHE A 170 -9.40 -19.13 -7.30
CA PHE A 170 -10.47 -19.63 -6.42
C PHE A 170 -11.84 -19.37 -7.04
N SER A 171 -12.12 -20.01 -8.18
CA SER A 171 -13.36 -19.84 -8.95
C SER A 171 -14.40 -20.94 -8.68
N GLY A 172 -14.03 -22.02 -7.97
CA GLY A 172 -14.88 -23.16 -7.68
C GLY A 172 -15.96 -22.89 -6.64
N ARG A 173 -17.09 -23.60 -6.75
CA ARG A 173 -18.12 -23.61 -5.70
C ARG A 173 -17.54 -24.25 -4.44
N GLY A 174 -17.59 -23.55 -3.30
CA GLY A 174 -17.02 -24.02 -2.03
C GLY A 174 -15.60 -23.53 -1.72
N GLU A 175 -14.90 -22.89 -2.66
CA GLU A 175 -13.54 -22.38 -2.42
C GLU A 175 -13.49 -21.02 -1.69
N LEU A 176 -14.63 -20.42 -1.41
CA LEU A 176 -14.72 -19.12 -0.73
C LEU A 176 -13.95 -19.12 0.60
N SER A 177 -14.11 -20.16 1.41
CA SER A 177 -13.43 -20.26 2.71
C SER A 177 -11.91 -20.36 2.56
N ALA A 178 -11.43 -21.18 1.61
CA ALA A 178 -10.01 -21.31 1.31
C ALA A 178 -9.42 -19.98 0.82
N ARG A 179 -10.11 -19.30 -0.11
CA ARG A 179 -9.75 -17.96 -0.58
C ARG A 179 -9.65 -16.96 0.56
N GLN A 180 -10.66 -16.91 1.43
CA GLN A 180 -10.67 -15.99 2.58
C GLN A 180 -9.52 -16.27 3.55
N THR A 181 -9.24 -17.55 3.83
CA THR A 181 -8.11 -17.94 4.69
C THR A 181 -6.78 -17.53 4.08
N HIS A 182 -6.61 -17.73 2.78
CA HIS A 182 -5.37 -17.35 2.09
C HIS A 182 -5.18 -15.83 2.04
N VAL A 183 -6.24 -15.06 1.73
CA VAL A 183 -6.22 -13.59 1.76
C VAL A 183 -5.89 -13.07 3.16
N ALA A 184 -6.50 -13.63 4.20
CA ALA A 184 -6.23 -13.25 5.58
C ALA A 184 -4.76 -13.50 5.98
N LYS A 185 -4.20 -14.64 5.55
CA LYS A 185 -2.78 -14.97 5.75
C LYS A 185 -1.87 -13.98 5.01
N TYR A 186 -2.22 -13.62 3.77
CA TYR A 186 -1.49 -12.65 2.97
C TYR A 186 -1.49 -11.24 3.61
N MET A 187 -2.67 -10.74 3.99
CA MET A 187 -2.81 -9.43 4.66
C MET A 187 -2.05 -9.37 5.99
N ARG A 188 -2.08 -10.45 6.78
CA ARG A 188 -1.31 -10.54 8.02
C ARG A 188 0.19 -10.46 7.76
N MET A 189 0.67 -11.08 6.69
CA MET A 189 2.09 -10.99 6.31
C MET A 189 2.47 -9.58 5.86
N LEU A 190 1.61 -8.89 5.10
CA LEU A 190 1.82 -7.49 4.75
C LEU A 190 1.90 -6.58 5.98
N GLN A 191 0.97 -6.74 6.93
CA GLN A 191 1.00 -5.98 8.19
C GLN A 191 2.29 -6.25 8.97
N ARG A 192 2.69 -7.51 9.05
CA ARG A 192 3.93 -7.89 9.72
C ARG A 192 5.16 -7.24 9.07
N LEU A 193 5.23 -7.18 7.73
CA LEU A 193 6.33 -6.50 7.03
C LEU A 193 6.32 -4.99 7.28
N ALA A 194 5.15 -4.37 7.31
CA ALA A 194 5.01 -2.95 7.65
C ALA A 194 5.55 -2.64 9.06
N ASP A 195 5.19 -3.47 10.03
CA ASP A 195 5.58 -3.31 11.44
C ASP A 195 7.07 -3.61 11.67
N GLU A 196 7.59 -4.74 11.12
CA GLU A 196 8.96 -5.19 11.36
C GLU A 196 10.01 -4.32 10.67
N PHE A 197 9.71 -3.83 9.47
CA PHE A 197 10.66 -3.04 8.67
C PHE A 197 10.35 -1.54 8.64
N GLY A 198 9.25 -1.11 9.27
CA GLY A 198 8.86 0.30 9.31
C GLY A 198 8.57 0.88 7.92
N ILE A 199 8.02 0.08 7.00
CA ILE A 199 7.72 0.47 5.63
C ILE A 199 6.26 0.85 5.45
N ALA A 200 5.97 1.68 4.45
CA ALA A 200 4.61 1.85 3.95
C ALA A 200 4.21 0.65 3.09
N VAL A 201 2.99 0.15 3.27
CA VAL A 201 2.41 -0.86 2.37
C VAL A 201 1.23 -0.25 1.64
N VAL A 202 1.27 -0.27 0.31
CA VAL A 202 0.18 0.21 -0.54
C VAL A 202 -0.38 -0.96 -1.33
N ILE A 203 -1.67 -1.20 -1.22
CA ILE A 203 -2.38 -2.19 -2.01
C ILE A 203 -3.43 -1.52 -2.88
N THR A 204 -3.53 -1.94 -4.13
CA THR A 204 -4.64 -1.51 -4.99
C THR A 204 -5.72 -2.58 -5.03
N ASN A 205 -6.98 -2.14 -5.18
CA ASN A 205 -8.12 -3.02 -5.24
C ASN A 205 -9.15 -2.55 -6.27
N GLN A 206 -9.92 -3.49 -6.77
CA GLN A 206 -11.01 -3.24 -7.71
C GLN A 206 -12.34 -3.13 -6.96
N VAL A 207 -13.35 -2.56 -7.60
CA VAL A 207 -14.72 -2.50 -7.10
C VAL A 207 -15.64 -3.37 -7.94
N VAL A 208 -16.70 -3.86 -7.31
CA VAL A 208 -17.81 -4.57 -7.96
C VAL A 208 -19.11 -3.83 -7.69
N ALA A 209 -20.00 -3.81 -8.69
CA ALA A 209 -21.35 -3.31 -8.50
C ALA A 209 -22.12 -4.22 -7.54
N GLN A 210 -22.82 -3.64 -6.58
CA GLN A 210 -23.74 -4.37 -5.69
C GLN A 210 -25.08 -4.50 -6.42
N VAL A 211 -25.47 -5.72 -6.75
CA VAL A 211 -26.71 -6.04 -7.49
C VAL A 211 -27.85 -6.42 -6.52
N ASP A 212 -27.85 -5.92 -5.30
CA ASP A 212 -28.94 -6.20 -4.36
C ASP A 212 -30.09 -5.24 -4.56
N GLY A 213 -31.19 -5.77 -5.12
CA GLY A 213 -32.28 -5.02 -5.74
C GLY A 213 -33.09 -4.06 -4.86
N ALA A 214 -33.08 -4.12 -3.54
CA ALA A 214 -33.87 -3.21 -2.69
C ALA A 214 -33.02 -2.19 -1.92
N ALA A 215 -31.77 -2.51 -1.60
CA ALA A 215 -30.87 -1.63 -0.86
C ALA A 215 -30.17 -0.58 -1.75
N SER A 216 -30.19 -0.75 -3.06
CA SER A 216 -29.50 0.12 -4.02
C SER A 216 -30.15 1.51 -4.17
N MET A 217 -31.42 1.68 -3.80
CA MET A 217 -32.11 2.97 -3.90
C MET A 217 -31.72 3.97 -2.79
N PHE A 218 -31.10 3.50 -1.71
CA PHE A 218 -30.72 4.35 -0.56
C PHE A 218 -29.21 4.45 -0.32
N ASN A 219 -28.39 3.69 -1.07
CA ASN A 219 -26.93 3.76 -0.93
C ASN A 219 -26.35 4.74 -1.97
N ALA A 220 -25.72 5.80 -1.49
CA ALA A 220 -25.04 6.80 -2.30
C ALA A 220 -23.85 6.25 -3.11
N ASP A 221 -23.33 5.06 -2.78
CA ASP A 221 -22.23 4.41 -3.49
C ASP A 221 -22.51 2.91 -3.70
N PRO A 222 -23.04 2.54 -4.90
CA PRO A 222 -23.41 1.15 -5.22
C PRO A 222 -22.22 0.23 -5.48
N LYS A 223 -20.99 0.72 -5.31
CA LYS A 223 -19.75 0.00 -5.64
C LYS A 223 -18.93 -0.28 -4.39
N LYS A 224 -18.70 -1.56 -4.11
CA LYS A 224 -17.86 -1.99 -2.97
C LYS A 224 -16.52 -2.56 -3.42
N PRO A 225 -15.42 -2.31 -2.67
CA PRO A 225 -14.14 -2.96 -2.92
C PRO A 225 -14.25 -4.48 -2.73
N ILE A 226 -13.51 -5.22 -3.55
CA ILE A 226 -13.44 -6.68 -3.49
C ILE A 226 -12.65 -7.10 -2.25
N GLY A 227 -12.92 -8.30 -1.70
CA GLY A 227 -12.18 -8.87 -0.56
C GLY A 227 -12.91 -8.79 0.78
N GLY A 228 -14.03 -8.04 0.81
CA GLY A 228 -14.93 -8.00 1.99
C GLY A 228 -14.24 -7.54 3.28
N ASN A 229 -14.71 -8.06 4.39
CA ASN A 229 -14.26 -7.64 5.73
C ASN A 229 -12.77 -7.93 6.01
N ILE A 230 -12.18 -8.95 5.36
CA ILE A 230 -10.78 -9.32 5.61
C ILE A 230 -9.85 -8.17 5.21
N ILE A 231 -10.01 -7.64 3.99
CA ILE A 231 -9.19 -6.51 3.53
C ILE A 231 -9.59 -5.24 4.28
N ALA A 232 -10.90 -5.02 4.48
CA ALA A 232 -11.40 -3.84 5.18
C ALA A 232 -10.82 -3.67 6.59
N HIS A 233 -10.75 -4.74 7.37
CA HIS A 233 -10.23 -4.69 8.74
C HIS A 233 -8.70 -4.78 8.83
N SER A 234 -8.03 -5.24 7.77
CA SER A 234 -6.57 -5.31 7.75
C SER A 234 -5.92 -4.03 7.20
N SER A 235 -6.67 -3.22 6.46
CA SER A 235 -6.19 -1.94 5.93
C SER A 235 -6.40 -0.83 6.96
N THR A 236 -5.35 -0.05 7.24
CA THR A 236 -5.41 1.05 8.21
C THR A 236 -6.12 2.27 7.61
N THR A 237 -5.72 2.67 6.40
CA THR A 237 -6.34 3.77 5.66
C THR A 237 -6.88 3.25 4.35
N ARG A 238 -8.11 3.62 4.01
CA ARG A 238 -8.78 3.19 2.79
C ARG A 238 -9.20 4.40 1.97
N LEU A 239 -8.76 4.43 0.71
CA LEU A 239 -8.95 5.53 -0.22
C LEU A 239 -9.80 5.09 -1.40
N SER A 240 -10.89 5.78 -1.64
CA SER A 240 -11.75 5.60 -2.81
C SER A 240 -11.36 6.58 -3.90
N LEU A 241 -11.01 6.08 -5.09
CA LEU A 241 -10.69 6.89 -6.26
C LEU A 241 -11.83 6.87 -7.27
N ARG A 242 -12.19 8.06 -7.77
CA ARG A 242 -13.15 8.24 -8.87
C ARG A 242 -12.63 9.21 -9.94
N LYS A 243 -13.15 9.12 -11.14
CA LYS A 243 -12.82 10.06 -12.23
C LYS A 243 -13.36 11.45 -11.94
N GLY A 244 -12.56 12.46 -12.20
CA GLY A 244 -12.94 13.86 -12.33
C GLY A 244 -13.02 14.32 -13.79
N ARG A 245 -12.86 15.61 -14.03
CA ARG A 245 -12.80 16.19 -15.39
C ARG A 245 -11.38 16.01 -15.97
N GLY A 246 -11.29 15.60 -17.23
CA GLY A 246 -10.00 15.47 -17.94
C GLY A 246 -8.98 14.62 -17.17
N PRO A 247 -7.79 15.19 -16.86
CA PRO A 247 -6.74 14.51 -16.11
C PRO A 247 -7.05 14.37 -14.62
N GLN A 248 -8.05 15.09 -14.10
CA GLN A 248 -8.37 15.13 -12.68
C GLN A 248 -8.96 13.82 -12.18
N ARG A 249 -8.67 13.53 -10.93
CA ARG A 249 -9.22 12.41 -10.15
C ARG A 249 -9.61 12.93 -8.77
N ILE A 250 -10.56 12.26 -8.16
CA ILE A 250 -11.03 12.59 -6.82
C ILE A 250 -10.68 11.42 -5.91
N CYS A 251 -9.98 11.72 -4.83
CA CYS A 251 -9.66 10.78 -3.77
C CYS A 251 -10.49 11.12 -2.54
N LYS A 252 -11.20 10.14 -1.99
CA LYS A 252 -11.98 10.27 -0.78
C LYS A 252 -11.40 9.33 0.30
N ILE A 253 -11.24 9.83 1.53
CA ILE A 253 -11.03 8.97 2.69
C ILE A 253 -12.31 8.15 2.88
N TYR A 254 -12.21 6.84 2.68
CA TYR A 254 -13.33 5.92 2.84
C TYR A 254 -13.39 5.36 4.26
N ASP A 255 -12.22 5.12 4.85
CA ASP A 255 -12.06 4.64 6.22
C ASP A 255 -10.67 4.97 6.73
N SER A 256 -10.56 5.45 7.97
CA SER A 256 -9.30 5.74 8.65
C SER A 256 -9.52 5.87 10.16
N PRO A 257 -8.58 5.40 10.99
CA PRO A 257 -8.69 5.53 12.44
C PRO A 257 -8.44 6.96 12.96
N CYS A 258 -7.87 7.84 12.15
CA CYS A 258 -7.43 9.17 12.58
C CYS A 258 -7.79 10.32 11.61
N LEU A 259 -8.10 10.02 10.35
CA LEU A 259 -8.42 11.03 9.35
C LEU A 259 -9.95 11.16 9.21
N PRO A 260 -10.49 12.40 9.17
CA PRO A 260 -11.92 12.60 8.95
C PRO A 260 -12.32 12.24 7.52
N GLU A 261 -13.58 11.88 7.32
CA GLU A 261 -14.13 11.67 5.99
C GLU A 261 -14.11 12.98 5.18
N SER A 262 -13.25 13.03 4.18
CA SER A 262 -13.03 14.20 3.33
C SER A 262 -12.51 13.76 1.96
N GLU A 263 -12.46 14.68 1.00
CA GLU A 263 -11.97 14.38 -0.35
C GLU A 263 -11.02 15.47 -0.86
N ALA A 264 -10.11 15.07 -1.76
CA ALA A 264 -9.20 15.96 -2.47
C ALA A 264 -9.18 15.62 -3.95
N ILE A 265 -8.84 16.62 -4.76
CA ILE A 265 -8.68 16.48 -6.20
C ILE A 265 -7.18 16.43 -6.50
N PHE A 266 -6.78 15.49 -7.35
CA PHE A 266 -5.43 15.41 -7.91
C PHE A 266 -5.50 15.21 -9.41
N ALA A 267 -4.41 15.41 -10.12
CA ALA A 267 -4.32 15.20 -11.56
C ALA A 267 -3.22 14.22 -11.93
N ILE A 268 -3.38 13.57 -13.08
CA ILE A 268 -2.41 12.65 -13.65
C ILE A 268 -1.76 13.34 -14.83
N TYR A 269 -0.45 13.61 -14.72
CA TYR A 269 0.38 14.22 -15.74
C TYR A 269 1.37 13.22 -16.32
N GLU A 270 2.10 13.64 -17.33
CA GLU A 270 3.17 12.84 -17.94
C GLU A 270 4.31 12.57 -16.94
N ASP A 271 4.58 13.50 -16.04
CA ASP A 271 5.59 13.42 -14.99
C ASP A 271 5.07 12.94 -13.62
N GLY A 272 3.90 12.31 -13.57
CA GLY A 272 3.34 11.68 -12.37
C GLY A 272 2.05 12.30 -11.86
N ILE A 273 1.84 12.20 -10.55
CA ILE A 273 0.70 12.79 -9.84
C ILE A 273 1.04 14.21 -9.42
N GLY A 274 0.08 15.11 -9.54
CA GLY A 274 0.21 16.51 -9.12
C GLY A 274 -1.11 17.11 -8.72
N ASP A 275 -1.07 18.37 -8.28
CA ASP A 275 -2.28 19.16 -8.04
C ASP A 275 -2.91 19.53 -9.39
N PRO A 276 -4.24 19.67 -9.46
CA PRO A 276 -4.89 20.13 -10.68
C PRO A 276 -4.45 21.55 -11.01
N GLU A 277 -4.21 21.83 -12.29
CA GLU A 277 -4.02 23.20 -12.76
C GLU A 277 -5.29 24.01 -12.45
N GLU A 278 -5.11 25.19 -11.88
CA GLU A 278 -6.21 26.14 -11.69
C GLU A 278 -6.71 26.52 -13.08
N THR A 279 -7.90 26.05 -13.44
CA THR A 279 -8.60 26.56 -14.63
C THR A 279 -9.07 27.97 -14.30
N GLU A 280 -8.43 28.97 -14.91
CA GLU A 280 -8.93 30.35 -14.97
C GLU A 280 -10.37 30.41 -15.49
#